data_72ceefe5e8fc6b197aec5448c324fdcc
#
_entry.id   72ceefe5e8fc6b197aec5448c324fdcc
#
_cell.length_a   1.000
_cell.length_b   1.000
_cell.length_c   1.000
_cell.angle_alpha   90.00
_cell.angle_beta   90.00
_cell.angle_gamma   90.00
#
_symmetry.space_group_name_H-M   'P 1'
#
loop_
_entity.id
_entity.type
_entity.pdbx_description
1 polymer ?
#
loop_
_entity_poly.entity_id
_entity_poly.type
_entity_poly.pdbx_seq_one_letter_code
_entity_poly.pdbx_strand_id
1 'polypeptide(L)'
;MRVTKNLNSFKIIIFFLIFFLFSHPAITDSKSKFKIFSSSEKLKEQTEDILNNAYVRISRTLQDSLTHITSVYIADTDEEFQSKIGTSFPDWGIGCAIPSRHVIVIKSPAKFRYGKSLKQLLEHELAHIFLEKKVEGKRIPRWLDEGFAMMQSHEWTLGQDVVVARAVMTNSIFPLSKIERLNQFNQSQANLAYTLSFLAISYLFREYGEEGFIDVVDQLSQDRNWDQVFLKGTGSDYIDFQMEFYDYIRTRYQWISLLGDTFFFWLSLAFLIILIYLVKKRHTKKTLKRWEEEEKGQLDERETH
;
A
#
# COMPACT_ATOMS: atom_id res chain seq x y z
N MET A 1 -37.86 -5.45 -58.21
CA MET A 1 -38.26 -5.56 -56.77
C MET A 1 -37.05 -6.01 -55.96
N ARG A 2 -36.29 -5.09 -55.34
CA ARG A 2 -35.18 -5.28 -54.36
C ARG A 2 -34.21 -4.08 -54.41
N VAL A 3 -34.60 -2.91 -53.94
CA VAL A 3 -33.65 -1.82 -53.60
C VAL A 3 -34.28 -0.89 -52.57
N THR A 4 -34.73 -1.34 -51.43
CA THR A 4 -35.21 -0.43 -50.38
C THR A 4 -34.89 -0.88 -48.95
N LYS A 5 -33.82 -1.69 -48.73
CA LYS A 5 -33.50 -2.18 -47.37
C LYS A 5 -32.21 -1.65 -46.71
N ASN A 6 -31.43 -0.80 -47.40
CA ASN A 6 -30.14 -0.33 -46.87
C ASN A 6 -30.07 1.11 -46.40
N LEU A 7 -31.16 1.88 -46.48
CA LEU A 7 -31.12 3.31 -46.06
C LEU A 7 -31.39 3.51 -44.56
N ASN A 8 -32.08 2.57 -43.93
CA ASN A 8 -32.43 2.73 -42.49
C ASN A 8 -31.27 2.36 -41.53
N SER A 9 -30.40 1.41 -41.93
CA SER A 9 -29.24 1.04 -41.11
C SER A 9 -28.17 2.13 -41.05
N PHE A 10 -28.04 2.91 -42.12
CA PHE A 10 -27.07 4.00 -42.17
C PHE A 10 -27.50 5.24 -41.33
N LYS A 11 -28.80 5.48 -41.25
CA LYS A 11 -29.34 6.56 -40.42
C LYS A 11 -29.24 6.27 -38.90
N ILE A 12 -29.32 5.01 -38.50
CA ILE A 12 -29.19 4.59 -37.09
C ILE A 12 -27.71 4.71 -36.63
N ILE A 13 -26.77 4.35 -37.48
CA ILE A 13 -25.32 4.45 -37.18
C ILE A 13 -24.88 5.92 -37.04
N ILE A 14 -25.40 6.83 -37.88
CA ILE A 14 -25.09 8.26 -37.79
C ILE A 14 -25.73 8.87 -36.54
N PHE A 15 -26.92 8.44 -36.10
CA PHE A 15 -27.54 8.93 -34.88
C PHE A 15 -26.82 8.50 -33.63
N PHE A 16 -26.24 7.30 -33.59
CA PHE A 16 -25.40 6.84 -32.47
C PHE A 16 -24.01 7.51 -32.44
N LEU A 17 -23.45 7.85 -33.61
CA LEU A 17 -22.15 8.55 -33.65
C LEU A 17 -22.25 10.01 -33.26
N ILE A 18 -23.40 10.68 -33.49
CA ILE A 18 -23.65 12.06 -33.10
C ILE A 18 -23.93 12.14 -31.57
N PHE A 19 -24.56 11.11 -30.98
CA PHE A 19 -24.81 11.08 -29.53
C PHE A 19 -23.53 10.88 -28.70
N PHE A 20 -22.49 10.23 -29.26
CA PHE A 20 -21.21 10.06 -28.58
C PHE A 20 -20.29 11.30 -28.62
N LEU A 21 -20.57 12.25 -29.53
CA LEU A 21 -19.79 13.50 -29.65
C LEU A 21 -20.23 14.64 -28.72
N PHE A 22 -21.39 14.49 -28.04
CA PHE A 22 -21.90 15.52 -27.12
C PHE A 22 -21.86 15.13 -25.64
N SER A 23 -21.27 13.96 -25.29
CA SER A 23 -21.01 13.60 -23.90
C SER A 23 -19.62 14.07 -23.46
N HIS A 24 -19.30 15.33 -23.65
CA HIS A 24 -18.29 15.95 -22.82
C HIS A 24 -18.97 16.20 -21.46
N PRO A 25 -18.49 15.60 -20.37
CA PRO A 25 -18.93 16.06 -19.05
C PRO A 25 -18.60 17.54 -19.01
N ALA A 26 -19.60 18.37 -18.82
CA ALA A 26 -19.39 19.77 -18.51
C ALA A 26 -18.33 19.83 -17.41
N ILE A 27 -17.20 20.47 -17.67
CA ILE A 27 -16.26 20.90 -16.64
C ILE A 27 -17.09 21.89 -15.83
N THR A 28 -17.80 21.40 -14.83
CA THR A 28 -18.37 22.23 -13.80
C THR A 28 -17.19 22.95 -13.18
N ASP A 29 -17.22 24.26 -13.21
CA ASP A 29 -16.32 25.17 -12.51
C ASP A 29 -16.40 24.85 -11.02
N SER A 30 -15.75 23.74 -10.63
CA SER A 30 -15.71 23.22 -9.28
C SER A 30 -14.73 24.10 -8.54
N LYS A 31 -15.22 25.05 -7.76
CA LYS A 31 -14.43 25.75 -6.73
C LYS A 31 -13.49 24.73 -6.10
N SER A 32 -12.17 24.92 -6.24
CA SER A 32 -11.15 24.02 -5.71
C SER A 32 -11.48 23.68 -4.25
N LYS A 33 -11.53 22.39 -3.93
CA LYS A 33 -11.75 21.89 -2.57
C LYS A 33 -10.53 22.07 -1.67
N PHE A 34 -9.44 22.51 -2.26
CA PHE A 34 -8.14 22.61 -1.60
C PHE A 34 -7.59 24.04 -1.70
N LYS A 35 -6.95 24.49 -0.61
CA LYS A 35 -6.16 25.72 -0.57
C LYS A 35 -4.73 25.34 -0.22
N ILE A 36 -3.82 25.41 -1.21
CA ILE A 36 -2.47 24.90 -1.10
C ILE A 36 -1.50 26.05 -0.83
N PHE A 37 -0.63 25.88 0.16
CA PHE A 37 0.42 26.77 0.57
C PHE A 37 1.78 26.09 0.38
N SER A 38 2.60 26.62 -0.54
CA SER A 38 3.93 26.12 -0.87
C SER A 38 4.81 27.26 -1.34
N SER A 39 6.11 27.17 -1.12
CA SER A 39 7.11 28.07 -1.68
C SER A 39 7.35 27.87 -3.19
N SER A 40 6.94 26.71 -3.74
CA SER A 40 7.10 26.31 -5.14
C SER A 40 5.74 26.23 -5.84
N GLU A 41 5.53 27.05 -6.88
CA GLU A 41 4.29 27.01 -7.68
C GLU A 41 4.13 25.65 -8.39
N LYS A 42 5.20 25.10 -8.95
CA LYS A 42 5.17 23.75 -9.55
C LYS A 42 4.70 22.67 -8.56
N LEU A 43 5.16 22.73 -7.30
CA LEU A 43 4.77 21.77 -6.29
C LEU A 43 3.31 21.95 -5.86
N LYS A 44 2.84 23.21 -5.87
CA LYS A 44 1.44 23.54 -5.60
C LYS A 44 0.51 22.96 -6.68
N GLU A 45 0.80 23.20 -7.97
CA GLU A 45 0.03 22.63 -9.09
C GLU A 45 0.00 21.09 -9.02
N GLN A 46 1.17 20.47 -8.83
CA GLN A 46 1.27 19.01 -8.70
C GLN A 46 0.44 18.48 -7.52
N THR A 47 0.45 19.18 -6.39
CA THR A 47 -0.31 18.82 -5.20
C THR A 47 -1.82 18.91 -5.46
N GLU A 48 -2.27 19.97 -6.13
CA GLU A 48 -3.67 20.20 -6.48
C GLU A 48 -4.18 19.08 -7.40
N ASP A 49 -3.43 18.71 -8.42
CA ASP A 49 -3.78 17.61 -9.33
C ASP A 49 -3.90 16.27 -8.60
N ILE A 50 -2.95 15.95 -7.71
CA ILE A 50 -2.98 14.73 -6.91
C ILE A 50 -4.23 14.69 -6.03
N LEU A 51 -4.48 15.78 -5.30
CA LEU A 51 -5.60 15.85 -4.37
C LEU A 51 -6.97 15.82 -5.06
N ASN A 52 -7.12 16.49 -6.21
CA ASN A 52 -8.35 16.44 -6.98
C ASN A 52 -8.67 15.02 -7.48
N ASN A 53 -7.65 14.29 -7.95
CA ASN A 53 -7.81 12.90 -8.37
C ASN A 53 -8.14 11.97 -7.18
N ALA A 54 -7.47 12.15 -6.04
CA ALA A 54 -7.73 11.41 -4.82
C ALA A 54 -9.12 11.70 -4.27
N TYR A 55 -9.54 12.97 -4.29
CA TYR A 55 -10.88 13.40 -3.87
C TYR A 55 -11.99 12.61 -4.57
N VAL A 56 -11.93 12.52 -5.89
CA VAL A 56 -12.96 11.79 -6.69
C VAL A 56 -13.01 10.32 -6.29
N ARG A 57 -11.83 9.69 -6.09
CA ARG A 57 -11.75 8.28 -5.71
C ARG A 57 -12.27 8.04 -4.29
N ILE A 58 -11.76 8.78 -3.31
CA ILE A 58 -12.13 8.59 -1.90
C ILE A 58 -13.60 8.96 -1.66
N SER A 59 -14.08 10.03 -2.29
CA SER A 59 -15.48 10.44 -2.26
C SER A 59 -16.41 9.32 -2.77
N ARG A 60 -16.01 8.62 -3.82
CA ARG A 60 -16.78 7.49 -4.34
C ARG A 60 -16.75 6.30 -3.36
N THR A 61 -15.58 5.93 -2.85
CA THR A 61 -15.42 4.82 -1.91
C THR A 61 -16.21 5.04 -0.62
N LEU A 62 -16.27 6.26 -0.09
CA LEU A 62 -17.02 6.57 1.13
C LEU A 62 -18.47 7.03 0.87
N GLN A 63 -18.85 7.17 -0.41
CA GLN A 63 -20.15 7.75 -0.80
C GLN A 63 -20.44 9.08 -0.08
N ASP A 64 -19.38 9.91 0.06
CA ASP A 64 -19.44 11.16 0.80
C ASP A 64 -18.57 12.25 0.14
N SER A 65 -18.74 13.50 0.55
CA SER A 65 -17.97 14.62 -0.01
C SER A 65 -17.55 15.62 1.07
N LEU A 66 -16.39 16.25 0.91
CA LEU A 66 -15.96 17.30 1.82
C LEU A 66 -16.84 18.54 1.68
N THR A 67 -17.35 19.03 2.80
CA THR A 67 -18.20 20.23 2.87
C THR A 67 -17.37 21.51 3.01
N HIS A 68 -16.14 21.40 3.51
CA HIS A 68 -15.25 22.52 3.76
C HIS A 68 -14.01 22.46 2.84
N ILE A 69 -13.39 23.62 2.63
CA ILE A 69 -12.09 23.69 1.94
C ILE A 69 -11.01 23.16 2.88
N THR A 70 -10.23 22.21 2.39
CA THR A 70 -9.06 21.69 3.11
C THR A 70 -7.82 22.52 2.80
N SER A 71 -7.18 23.06 3.83
CA SER A 71 -5.91 23.79 3.70
C SER A 71 -4.74 22.81 3.73
N VAL A 72 -3.85 22.89 2.75
CA VAL A 72 -2.68 22.02 2.60
C VAL A 72 -1.40 22.84 2.69
N TYR A 73 -0.59 22.56 3.69
CA TYR A 73 0.68 23.24 3.92
C TYR A 73 1.84 22.31 3.57
N ILE A 74 2.75 22.79 2.72
CA ILE A 74 3.98 22.09 2.35
C ILE A 74 5.14 22.83 2.99
N ALA A 75 5.61 22.31 4.11
CA ALA A 75 6.62 22.93 4.95
C ALA A 75 8.03 22.63 4.43
N ASP A 76 8.84 23.66 4.28
CA ASP A 76 10.24 23.56 3.83
C ASP A 76 11.22 23.33 4.98
N THR A 77 10.79 23.53 6.25
CA THR A 77 11.59 23.26 7.46
C THR A 77 10.77 22.51 8.52
N ASP A 78 11.47 21.89 9.48
CA ASP A 78 10.83 21.22 10.61
C ASP A 78 10.08 22.20 11.51
N GLU A 79 10.60 23.41 11.70
CA GLU A 79 9.98 24.47 12.48
C GLU A 79 8.66 24.92 11.86
N GLU A 80 8.62 25.08 10.54
CA GLU A 80 7.40 25.40 9.81
C GLU A 80 6.39 24.29 9.96
N PHE A 81 6.81 23.03 9.76
CA PHE A 81 5.96 21.86 9.94
C PHE A 81 5.34 21.81 11.34
N GLN A 82 6.16 21.90 12.41
CA GLN A 82 5.71 21.87 13.79
C GLN A 82 4.78 23.04 14.11
N SER A 83 5.06 24.25 13.59
CA SER A 83 4.22 25.44 13.84
C SER A 83 2.79 25.29 13.33
N LYS A 84 2.60 24.52 12.24
CA LYS A 84 1.27 24.27 11.66
C LYS A 84 0.49 23.18 12.39
N ILE A 85 1.17 22.17 12.91
CA ILE A 85 0.56 21.06 13.65
C ILE A 85 0.12 21.51 15.03
N GLY A 86 0.92 22.33 15.72
CA GLY A 86 0.59 22.91 17.03
C GLY A 86 0.68 21.96 18.22
N THR A 87 1.17 20.73 18.01
CA THR A 87 1.39 19.69 19.02
C THR A 87 2.74 19.01 18.78
N SER A 88 3.27 18.33 19.80
CA SER A 88 4.45 17.48 19.63
C SER A 88 4.11 16.33 18.69
N PHE A 89 4.83 16.25 17.57
CA PHE A 89 4.70 15.20 16.55
C PHE A 89 6.03 14.45 16.49
N PRO A 90 6.03 13.14 16.23
CA PRO A 90 7.26 12.38 16.14
C PRO A 90 8.21 12.95 15.08
N ASP A 91 9.50 13.03 15.38
CA ASP A 91 10.53 13.61 14.49
C ASP A 91 10.60 12.90 13.12
N TRP A 92 10.23 11.63 13.07
CA TRP A 92 10.17 10.83 11.84
C TRP A 92 8.89 11.03 11.01
N GLY A 93 7.91 11.75 11.52
CA GLY A 93 6.67 12.03 10.81
C GLY A 93 6.90 12.97 9.62
N ILE A 94 6.32 12.64 8.49
CA ILE A 94 6.47 13.36 7.20
C ILE A 94 5.19 14.05 6.73
N GLY A 95 4.05 13.66 7.29
CA GLY A 95 2.74 14.22 7.04
C GLY A 95 1.86 14.14 8.27
N CYS A 96 0.85 14.99 8.33
CA CYS A 96 -0.14 15.00 9.39
C CYS A 96 -1.45 15.61 8.87
N ALA A 97 -2.52 14.84 8.94
CA ALA A 97 -3.87 15.35 8.81
C ALA A 97 -4.36 15.85 10.17
N ILE A 98 -5.05 16.98 10.18
CA ILE A 98 -5.76 17.54 11.34
C ILE A 98 -7.22 17.73 10.91
N PRO A 99 -8.02 16.66 10.91
CA PRO A 99 -9.36 16.69 10.33
C PRO A 99 -10.28 17.72 10.98
N SER A 100 -10.23 17.87 12.30
CA SER A 100 -11.03 18.88 13.04
C SER A 100 -10.76 20.33 12.62
N ARG A 101 -9.63 20.59 11.97
CA ARG A 101 -9.26 21.91 11.41
C ARG A 101 -9.31 21.96 9.89
N HIS A 102 -9.64 20.85 9.22
CA HIS A 102 -9.57 20.68 7.78
C HIS A 102 -8.17 21.06 7.22
N VAL A 103 -7.11 20.57 7.86
CA VAL A 103 -5.72 20.89 7.53
C VAL A 103 -4.94 19.62 7.26
N ILE A 104 -4.14 19.66 6.21
CA ILE A 104 -3.08 18.70 5.93
C ILE A 104 -1.75 19.46 5.98
N VAL A 105 -0.75 18.93 6.67
CA VAL A 105 0.61 19.46 6.70
C VAL A 105 1.55 18.36 6.25
N ILE A 106 2.39 18.64 5.26
CA ILE A 106 3.42 17.70 4.81
C ILE A 106 4.78 18.38 4.76
N LYS A 107 5.85 17.60 4.95
CA LYS A 107 7.22 18.06 4.69
C LYS A 107 7.48 18.07 3.19
N SER A 108 8.14 19.11 2.71
CA SER A 108 8.43 19.31 1.28
C SER A 108 9.35 18.21 0.73
N PRO A 109 8.97 17.48 -0.34
CA PRO A 109 9.83 16.47 -0.95
C PRO A 109 11.09 17.05 -1.60
N ALA A 110 11.12 18.38 -1.82
CA ALA A 110 12.30 19.07 -2.32
C ALA A 110 13.37 19.30 -1.23
N LYS A 111 12.98 19.27 0.04
CA LYS A 111 13.85 19.54 1.20
C LYS A 111 14.10 18.31 2.06
N PHE A 112 13.14 17.38 2.12
CA PHE A 112 13.21 16.18 2.93
C PHE A 112 13.20 14.93 2.05
N ARG A 113 13.98 13.92 2.44
CA ARG A 113 13.97 12.59 1.80
C ARG A 113 13.18 11.63 2.66
N TYR A 114 12.17 11.01 2.07
CA TYR A 114 11.38 9.97 2.72
C TYR A 114 10.98 8.87 1.72
N GLY A 115 10.63 7.69 2.23
CA GLY A 115 10.40 6.49 1.42
C GLY A 115 9.07 6.45 0.65
N LYS A 116 8.19 7.44 0.81
CA LYS A 116 6.89 7.53 0.13
C LYS A 116 6.96 8.57 -1.01
N SER A 117 6.17 8.39 -2.06
CA SER A 117 5.97 9.44 -3.06
C SER A 117 5.08 10.56 -2.50
N LEU A 118 5.20 11.77 -3.07
CA LEU A 118 4.29 12.88 -2.74
C LEU A 118 2.82 12.48 -2.91
N LYS A 119 2.51 11.72 -3.96
CA LYS A 119 1.17 11.21 -4.23
C LYS A 119 0.68 10.33 -3.07
N GLN A 120 1.45 9.33 -2.68
CA GLN A 120 1.09 8.43 -1.58
C GLN A 120 0.85 9.21 -0.28
N LEU A 121 1.74 10.15 0.04
CA LEU A 121 1.62 10.94 1.26
C LEU A 121 0.33 11.78 1.26
N LEU A 122 0.05 12.51 0.19
CA LEU A 122 -1.15 13.35 0.09
C LEU A 122 -2.45 12.53 0.10
N GLU A 123 -2.47 11.41 -0.60
CA GLU A 123 -3.63 10.51 -0.65
C GLU A 123 -3.90 9.88 0.73
N HIS A 124 -2.85 9.54 1.47
CA HIS A 124 -2.92 9.03 2.84
C HIS A 124 -3.55 10.07 3.79
N GLU A 125 -3.00 11.28 3.81
CA GLU A 125 -3.49 12.35 4.69
C GLU A 125 -4.93 12.79 4.32
N LEU A 126 -5.26 12.79 3.03
CA LEU A 126 -6.62 13.11 2.60
C LEU A 126 -7.63 12.05 3.04
N ALA A 127 -7.23 10.77 3.05
CA ALA A 127 -8.10 9.69 3.52
C ALA A 127 -8.53 9.87 4.98
N HIS A 128 -7.64 10.32 5.86
CA HIS A 128 -7.97 10.65 7.26
C HIS A 128 -9.02 11.78 7.35
N ILE A 129 -8.86 12.85 6.53
CA ILE A 129 -9.85 13.95 6.50
C ILE A 129 -11.24 13.44 6.11
N PHE A 130 -11.32 12.58 5.10
CA PHE A 130 -12.58 12.03 4.65
C PHE A 130 -13.20 11.09 5.67
N LEU A 131 -12.42 10.19 6.24
CA LEU A 131 -12.92 9.17 7.16
C LEU A 131 -13.44 9.81 8.46
N GLU A 132 -12.72 10.77 9.05
CA GLU A 132 -13.20 11.47 10.24
C GLU A 132 -14.46 12.27 9.96
N LYS A 133 -14.53 12.92 8.79
CA LYS A 133 -15.76 13.62 8.36
C LYS A 133 -16.94 12.65 8.24
N LYS A 134 -16.74 11.48 7.65
CA LYS A 134 -17.77 10.45 7.45
C LYS A 134 -18.31 9.91 8.77
N VAL A 135 -17.46 9.76 9.79
CA VAL A 135 -17.88 9.33 11.14
C VAL A 135 -18.26 10.50 12.05
N GLU A 136 -18.43 11.71 11.52
CA GLU A 136 -18.87 12.91 12.25
C GLU A 136 -18.01 13.23 13.49
N GLY A 137 -16.69 13.05 13.39
CA GLY A 137 -15.74 13.28 14.49
C GLY A 137 -15.82 12.26 15.62
N LYS A 138 -16.53 11.15 15.44
CA LYS A 138 -16.50 10.04 16.40
C LYS A 138 -15.13 9.34 16.37
N ARG A 139 -14.81 8.64 17.45
CA ARG A 139 -13.56 7.92 17.55
C ARG A 139 -13.52 6.76 16.55
N ILE A 140 -12.51 6.78 15.68
CA ILE A 140 -12.18 5.70 14.76
C ILE A 140 -11.09 4.83 15.41
N PRO A 141 -11.17 3.50 15.36
CA PRO A 141 -10.05 2.67 15.75
C PRO A 141 -8.85 2.91 14.86
N ARG A 142 -7.69 2.95 15.45
CA ARG A 142 -6.48 3.29 14.72
C ARG A 142 -6.17 2.31 13.58
N TRP A 143 -6.45 1.03 13.76
CA TRP A 143 -6.24 0.05 12.70
C TRP A 143 -7.14 0.30 11.47
N LEU A 144 -8.38 0.79 11.69
CA LEU A 144 -9.31 1.10 10.61
C LEU A 144 -8.90 2.39 9.90
N ASP A 145 -8.55 3.41 10.64
CA ASP A 145 -8.10 4.71 10.13
C ASP A 145 -6.82 4.58 9.28
N GLU A 146 -5.77 4.00 9.86
CA GLU A 146 -4.49 3.80 9.16
C GLU A 146 -4.61 2.80 7.99
N GLY A 147 -5.39 1.73 8.17
CA GLY A 147 -5.59 0.73 7.12
C GLY A 147 -6.34 1.30 5.92
N PHE A 148 -7.35 2.12 6.14
CA PHE A 148 -8.07 2.83 5.07
C PHE A 148 -7.15 3.84 4.36
N ALA A 149 -6.40 4.63 5.10
CA ALA A 149 -5.46 5.59 4.54
C ALA A 149 -4.40 4.90 3.66
N MET A 150 -3.80 3.80 4.13
CA MET A 150 -2.84 3.01 3.36
C MET A 150 -3.46 2.37 2.12
N MET A 151 -4.72 1.94 2.19
CA MET A 151 -5.42 1.38 1.04
C MET A 151 -5.68 2.45 -0.02
N GLN A 152 -6.13 3.64 0.38
CA GLN A 152 -6.38 4.75 -0.53
C GLN A 152 -5.09 5.29 -1.16
N SER A 153 -3.97 5.26 -0.46
CA SER A 153 -2.66 5.71 -0.96
C SER A 153 -1.85 4.64 -1.70
N HIS A 154 -2.39 3.43 -1.85
CA HIS A 154 -1.73 2.30 -2.51
C HIS A 154 -0.32 2.01 -1.96
N GLU A 155 -0.19 1.99 -0.63
CA GLU A 155 1.10 1.83 0.04
C GLU A 155 1.59 0.38 0.17
N TRP A 156 0.87 -0.61 -0.39
CA TRP A 156 1.31 -1.99 -0.31
C TRP A 156 2.56 -2.26 -1.15
N THR A 157 3.53 -2.93 -0.55
CA THR A 157 4.79 -3.35 -1.19
C THR A 157 5.12 -4.81 -0.85
N LEU A 158 5.97 -5.46 -1.63
CA LEU A 158 6.46 -6.82 -1.35
C LEU A 158 7.15 -6.94 0.02
N GLY A 159 7.71 -5.86 0.55
CA GLY A 159 8.30 -5.84 1.88
C GLY A 159 7.29 -6.13 2.99
N GLN A 160 6.04 -5.73 2.82
CA GLN A 160 4.97 -5.97 3.77
C GLN A 160 4.53 -7.45 3.79
N ASP A 161 4.54 -8.13 2.64
CA ASP A 161 4.31 -9.59 2.59
C ASP A 161 5.35 -10.33 3.44
N VAL A 162 6.62 -9.93 3.37
CA VAL A 162 7.70 -10.51 4.18
C VAL A 162 7.50 -10.22 5.67
N VAL A 163 7.07 -9.00 6.04
CA VAL A 163 6.77 -8.62 7.43
C VAL A 163 5.70 -9.53 8.02
N VAL A 164 4.59 -9.74 7.29
CA VAL A 164 3.49 -10.60 7.76
C VAL A 164 3.91 -12.07 7.81
N ALA A 165 4.56 -12.58 6.77
CA ALA A 165 5.03 -13.96 6.73
C ALA A 165 5.94 -14.26 7.94
N ARG A 166 6.88 -13.36 8.23
CA ARG A 166 7.74 -13.46 9.41
C ARG A 166 6.94 -13.45 10.71
N ALA A 167 5.94 -12.57 10.82
CA ALA A 167 5.10 -12.49 12.01
C ALA A 167 4.26 -13.76 12.22
N VAL A 168 3.77 -14.39 11.13
CA VAL A 168 3.10 -15.70 11.16
C VAL A 168 4.06 -16.77 11.66
N MET A 169 5.26 -16.86 11.08
CA MET A 169 6.28 -17.86 11.44
C MET A 169 6.71 -17.75 12.90
N THR A 170 6.90 -16.55 13.40
CA THR A 170 7.36 -16.30 14.78
C THR A 170 6.22 -16.22 15.80
N ASN A 171 4.97 -16.45 15.37
CA ASN A 171 3.76 -16.29 16.19
C ASN A 171 3.70 -14.93 16.90
N SER A 172 4.15 -13.87 16.21
CA SER A 172 4.22 -12.51 16.76
C SER A 172 3.08 -11.59 16.28
N ILE A 173 2.08 -12.15 15.58
CA ILE A 173 0.86 -11.41 15.24
C ILE A 173 0.14 -11.04 16.53
N PHE A 174 -0.31 -9.80 16.61
CA PHE A 174 -1.03 -9.28 17.76
C PHE A 174 -2.44 -8.78 17.37
N PRO A 175 -3.39 -8.69 18.32
CA PRO A 175 -4.75 -8.27 18.05
C PRO A 175 -4.82 -6.83 17.55
N LEU A 176 -5.81 -6.55 16.67
CA LEU A 176 -6.05 -5.20 16.11
C LEU A 176 -6.24 -4.14 17.20
N SER A 177 -6.85 -4.51 18.32
CA SER A 177 -7.01 -3.62 19.48
C SER A 177 -5.69 -3.12 20.08
N LYS A 178 -4.58 -3.86 19.90
CA LYS A 178 -3.26 -3.42 20.37
C LYS A 178 -2.71 -2.25 19.54
N ILE A 179 -3.19 -2.07 18.30
CA ILE A 179 -2.77 -0.99 17.40
C ILE A 179 -3.15 0.40 17.93
N GLU A 180 -4.12 0.49 18.83
CA GLU A 180 -4.46 1.73 19.55
C GLU A 180 -3.23 2.35 20.26
N ARG A 181 -2.23 1.54 20.59
CA ARG A 181 -0.99 1.96 21.25
C ARG A 181 0.19 2.16 20.28
N LEU A 182 -0.08 2.39 19.00
CA LEU A 182 0.93 2.51 17.95
C LEU A 182 2.08 3.47 18.31
N ASN A 183 1.78 4.58 18.98
CA ASN A 183 2.80 5.57 19.41
C ASN A 183 3.81 5.02 20.44
N GLN A 184 3.53 3.86 21.06
CA GLN A 184 4.41 3.20 22.03
C GLN A 184 5.24 2.07 21.38
N PHE A 185 5.00 1.79 20.09
CA PHE A 185 5.67 0.72 19.38
C PHE A 185 7.06 1.12 18.91
N ASN A 186 7.98 0.14 18.91
CA ASN A 186 9.22 0.29 18.16
C ASN A 186 8.94 0.23 16.65
N GLN A 187 9.93 0.57 15.84
CA GLN A 187 9.78 0.63 14.37
C GLN A 187 9.28 -0.68 13.75
N SER A 188 9.76 -1.84 14.23
CA SER A 188 9.31 -3.14 13.69
C SER A 188 7.87 -3.44 14.05
N GLN A 189 7.46 -3.14 15.27
CA GLN A 189 6.07 -3.29 15.73
C GLN A 189 5.14 -2.33 15.00
N ALA A 190 5.57 -1.08 14.80
CA ALA A 190 4.81 -0.10 14.05
C ALA A 190 4.60 -0.54 12.59
N ASN A 191 5.65 -1.04 11.93
CA ASN A 191 5.56 -1.56 10.58
C ASN A 191 4.58 -2.75 10.48
N LEU A 192 4.63 -3.68 11.43
CA LEU A 192 3.66 -4.77 11.50
C LEU A 192 2.24 -4.25 11.76
N ALA A 193 2.05 -3.27 12.63
CA ALA A 193 0.75 -2.67 12.91
C ALA A 193 0.13 -2.04 11.66
N TYR A 194 0.87 -1.23 10.94
CA TYR A 194 0.42 -0.66 9.67
C TYR A 194 0.06 -1.75 8.64
N THR A 195 0.91 -2.77 8.54
CA THR A 195 0.68 -3.89 7.63
C THR A 195 -0.60 -4.66 8.00
N LEU A 196 -0.83 -4.96 9.29
CA LEU A 196 -2.05 -5.61 9.76
C LEU A 196 -3.28 -4.72 9.54
N SER A 197 -3.18 -3.41 9.73
CA SER A 197 -4.25 -2.45 9.47
C SER A 197 -4.69 -2.47 8.01
N PHE A 198 -3.74 -2.40 7.08
CA PHE A 198 -4.01 -2.52 5.65
C PHE A 198 -4.68 -3.85 5.29
N LEU A 199 -4.16 -4.96 5.81
CA LEU A 199 -4.72 -6.29 5.54
C LEU A 199 -6.13 -6.45 6.13
N ALA A 200 -6.41 -5.88 7.29
CA ALA A 200 -7.74 -5.94 7.90
C ALA A 200 -8.78 -5.19 7.05
N ILE A 201 -8.42 -4.01 6.55
CA ILE A 201 -9.28 -3.27 5.61
C ILE A 201 -9.43 -4.02 4.28
N SER A 202 -8.34 -4.54 3.72
CA SER A 202 -8.40 -5.33 2.49
C SER A 202 -9.25 -6.59 2.64
N TYR A 203 -9.20 -7.24 3.82
CA TYR A 203 -10.03 -8.37 4.16
C TYR A 203 -11.51 -7.97 4.25
N LEU A 204 -11.81 -6.86 4.94
CA LEU A 204 -13.17 -6.32 5.05
C LEU A 204 -13.79 -6.05 3.66
N PHE A 205 -13.04 -5.39 2.78
CA PHE A 205 -13.50 -5.16 1.40
C PHE A 205 -13.67 -6.45 0.59
N ARG A 206 -12.83 -7.44 0.81
CA ARG A 206 -12.90 -8.71 0.09
C ARG A 206 -14.10 -9.54 0.51
N GLU A 207 -14.39 -9.64 1.80
CA GLU A 207 -15.47 -10.50 2.33
C GLU A 207 -16.84 -9.83 2.25
N TYR A 208 -16.90 -8.52 2.53
CA TYR A 208 -18.17 -7.81 2.65
C TYR A 208 -18.40 -6.76 1.56
N GLY A 209 -17.42 -6.57 0.66
CA GLY A 209 -17.48 -5.58 -0.41
C GLY A 209 -17.31 -4.15 0.07
N GLU A 210 -17.46 -3.21 -0.87
CA GLU A 210 -17.41 -1.76 -0.58
C GLU A 210 -18.61 -1.32 0.28
N GLU A 211 -19.79 -1.90 0.03
CA GLU A 211 -20.99 -1.63 0.80
C GLU A 211 -20.85 -2.02 2.27
N GLY A 212 -20.32 -3.23 2.56
CA GLY A 212 -20.11 -3.68 3.93
C GLY A 212 -19.09 -2.80 4.69
N PHE A 213 -18.06 -2.31 4.01
CA PHE A 213 -17.15 -1.32 4.60
C PHE A 213 -17.87 0.00 4.92
N ILE A 214 -18.66 0.53 3.99
CA ILE A 214 -19.44 1.75 4.19
C ILE A 214 -20.41 1.59 5.36
N ASP A 215 -21.12 0.46 5.43
CA ASP A 215 -22.05 0.17 6.50
C ASP A 215 -21.35 0.13 7.86
N VAL A 216 -20.17 -0.49 7.97
CA VAL A 216 -19.36 -0.43 9.20
C VAL A 216 -19.00 1.00 9.58
N VAL A 217 -18.54 1.82 8.63
CA VAL A 217 -18.19 3.22 8.87
C VAL A 217 -19.41 4.05 9.28
N ASP A 218 -20.57 3.83 8.63
CA ASP A 218 -21.82 4.52 8.96
C ASP A 218 -22.34 4.14 10.37
N GLN A 219 -22.21 2.86 10.76
CA GLN A 219 -22.55 2.45 12.12
C GLN A 219 -21.60 3.04 13.17
N LEU A 220 -20.33 3.29 12.84
CA LEU A 220 -19.40 3.98 13.73
C LEU A 220 -19.85 5.39 14.10
N SER A 221 -20.53 6.09 13.21
CA SER A 221 -21.09 7.40 13.50
C SER A 221 -22.25 7.34 14.52
N GLN A 222 -22.91 6.19 14.64
CA GLN A 222 -24.11 6.00 15.46
C GLN A 222 -23.84 5.28 16.78
N ASP A 223 -22.96 4.27 16.79
CA ASP A 223 -22.73 3.40 17.93
C ASP A 223 -21.25 3.37 18.34
N ARG A 224 -20.96 3.09 19.62
CA ARG A 224 -19.59 2.93 20.14
C ARG A 224 -19.23 1.47 20.45
N ASN A 225 -20.20 0.58 20.39
CA ASN A 225 -20.00 -0.83 20.64
C ASN A 225 -19.58 -1.54 19.34
N TRP A 226 -18.34 -2.02 19.29
CA TRP A 226 -17.76 -2.66 18.13
C TRP A 226 -18.53 -3.89 17.65
N ASP A 227 -19.02 -4.72 18.55
CA ASP A 227 -19.80 -5.90 18.17
C ASP A 227 -21.08 -5.49 17.47
N GLN A 228 -21.75 -4.42 17.95
CA GLN A 228 -22.95 -3.89 17.31
C GLN A 228 -22.65 -3.22 15.96
N VAL A 229 -21.54 -2.48 15.87
CA VAL A 229 -21.10 -1.85 14.62
C VAL A 229 -20.86 -2.90 13.54
N PHE A 230 -20.11 -3.95 13.87
CA PHE A 230 -19.82 -5.01 12.91
C PHE A 230 -21.05 -5.87 12.62
N LEU A 231 -21.82 -6.25 13.62
CA LEU A 231 -23.05 -7.05 13.44
C LEU A 231 -24.05 -6.34 12.50
N LYS A 232 -24.23 -5.05 12.66
CA LYS A 232 -25.12 -4.26 11.80
C LYS A 232 -24.53 -3.99 10.40
N GLY A 233 -23.22 -3.77 10.30
CA GLY A 233 -22.56 -3.45 9.04
C GLY A 233 -22.25 -4.68 8.18
N THR A 234 -21.91 -5.82 8.80
CA THR A 234 -21.43 -7.00 8.07
C THR A 234 -22.30 -8.25 8.31
N GLY A 235 -23.14 -8.24 9.32
CA GLY A 235 -23.87 -9.43 9.77
C GLY A 235 -23.06 -10.38 10.67
N SER A 236 -21.78 -10.07 10.92
CA SER A 236 -20.87 -10.82 11.79
C SER A 236 -20.40 -9.92 12.93
N ASP A 237 -20.20 -10.45 14.13
CA ASP A 237 -19.70 -9.61 15.22
C ASP A 237 -18.17 -9.34 15.08
N TYR A 238 -17.65 -8.42 15.88
CA TYR A 238 -16.24 -8.02 15.77
C TYR A 238 -15.25 -9.13 16.16
N ILE A 239 -15.65 -10.03 17.04
CA ILE A 239 -14.82 -11.15 17.48
C ILE A 239 -14.71 -12.15 16.33
N ASP A 240 -15.83 -12.51 15.71
CA ASP A 240 -15.87 -13.41 14.55
C ASP A 240 -15.06 -12.83 13.40
N PHE A 241 -15.25 -11.54 13.05
CA PHE A 241 -14.42 -10.85 12.06
C PHE A 241 -12.93 -10.99 12.36
N GLN A 242 -12.51 -10.76 13.61
CA GLN A 242 -11.09 -10.89 13.97
C GLN A 242 -10.58 -12.33 13.83
N MET A 243 -11.35 -13.31 14.27
CA MET A 243 -10.97 -14.73 14.17
C MET A 243 -10.78 -15.14 12.71
N GLU A 244 -11.73 -14.85 11.86
CA GLU A 244 -11.67 -15.12 10.41
C GLU A 244 -10.52 -14.39 9.72
N PHE A 245 -10.30 -13.12 10.07
CA PHE A 245 -9.18 -12.33 9.57
C PHE A 245 -7.82 -12.95 9.94
N TYR A 246 -7.63 -13.40 11.18
CA TYR A 246 -6.37 -14.03 11.58
C TYR A 246 -6.18 -15.41 10.94
N ASP A 247 -7.23 -16.19 10.77
CA ASP A 247 -7.16 -17.46 10.05
C ASP A 247 -6.83 -17.24 8.57
N TYR A 248 -7.40 -16.20 7.96
CA TYR A 248 -7.02 -15.77 6.61
C TYR A 248 -5.55 -15.42 6.51
N ILE A 249 -5.01 -14.59 7.42
CA ILE A 249 -3.60 -14.24 7.41
C ILE A 249 -2.73 -15.49 7.56
N ARG A 250 -3.01 -16.32 8.53
CA ARG A 250 -2.26 -17.55 8.76
C ARG A 250 -2.25 -18.43 7.51
N THR A 251 -3.40 -18.73 6.97
CA THR A 251 -3.53 -19.57 5.77
C THR A 251 -2.82 -18.96 4.57
N ARG A 252 -2.99 -17.65 4.35
CA ARG A 252 -2.38 -16.96 3.20
C ARG A 252 -0.86 -16.90 3.26
N TYR A 253 -0.28 -16.68 4.43
CA TYR A 253 1.16 -16.44 4.58
C TYR A 253 1.95 -17.66 5.09
N GLN A 254 1.29 -18.74 5.50
CA GLN A 254 1.94 -19.97 5.93
C GLN A 254 2.78 -20.63 4.81
N TRP A 255 2.31 -20.59 3.57
CA TRP A 255 3.03 -21.16 2.44
C TRP A 255 4.31 -20.38 2.08
N ILE A 256 4.39 -19.08 2.39
CA ILE A 256 5.62 -18.28 2.17
C ILE A 256 6.75 -18.79 3.08
N SER A 257 6.42 -19.26 4.28
CA SER A 257 7.40 -19.90 5.17
C SER A 257 7.98 -21.18 4.55
N LEU A 258 7.12 -22.00 3.95
CA LEU A 258 7.54 -23.21 3.26
C LEU A 258 8.45 -22.94 2.06
N LEU A 259 8.16 -21.86 1.31
CA LEU A 259 9.04 -21.45 0.21
C LEU A 259 10.40 -20.93 0.70
N GLY A 260 10.42 -20.22 1.82
CA GLY A 260 11.67 -19.76 2.43
C GLY A 260 12.59 -20.91 2.80
N ASP A 261 12.05 -21.91 3.51
CA ASP A 261 12.81 -23.11 3.89
C ASP A 261 13.26 -23.91 2.67
N THR A 262 12.38 -24.08 1.68
CA THR A 262 12.71 -24.79 0.44
C THR A 262 13.74 -24.03 -0.41
N PHE A 263 13.63 -22.70 -0.50
CA PHE A 263 14.59 -21.86 -1.23
C PHE A 263 16.01 -21.96 -0.67
N PHE A 264 16.16 -21.85 0.64
CA PHE A 264 17.48 -22.01 1.29
C PHE A 264 18.03 -23.41 1.13
N PHE A 265 17.19 -24.44 1.15
CA PHE A 265 17.58 -25.82 0.85
C PHE A 265 18.14 -25.94 -0.58
N TRP A 266 17.43 -25.47 -1.58
CA TRP A 266 17.87 -25.51 -2.98
C TRP A 266 19.10 -24.65 -3.23
N LEU A 267 19.19 -23.48 -2.58
CA LEU A 267 20.37 -22.62 -2.65
C LEU A 267 21.61 -23.29 -2.06
N SER A 268 21.48 -23.96 -0.90
CA SER A 268 22.58 -24.72 -0.28
C SER A 268 23.00 -25.90 -1.14
N LEU A 269 22.07 -26.61 -1.76
CA LEU A 269 22.35 -27.70 -2.69
C LEU A 269 23.08 -27.21 -3.94
N ALA A 270 22.63 -26.09 -4.53
CA ALA A 270 23.31 -25.47 -5.67
C ALA A 270 24.75 -25.05 -5.31
N PHE A 271 24.93 -24.44 -4.13
CA PHE A 271 26.25 -24.08 -3.63
C PHE A 271 27.16 -25.32 -3.45
N LEU A 272 26.62 -26.39 -2.90
CA LEU A 272 27.36 -27.67 -2.74
C LEU A 272 27.80 -28.24 -4.10
N ILE A 273 26.92 -28.23 -5.10
CA ILE A 273 27.23 -28.69 -6.46
C ILE A 273 28.38 -27.87 -7.07
N ILE A 274 28.33 -26.54 -6.93
CA ILE A 274 29.40 -25.64 -7.40
C ILE A 274 30.72 -25.96 -6.68
N LEU A 275 30.70 -26.18 -5.38
CA LEU A 275 31.85 -26.49 -4.58
C LEU A 275 32.51 -27.84 -5.00
N ILE A 276 31.68 -28.86 -5.20
CA ILE A 276 32.14 -30.18 -5.72
C ILE A 276 32.77 -30.01 -7.10
N TYR A 277 32.12 -29.23 -8.00
CA TYR A 277 32.67 -28.94 -9.32
C TYR A 277 34.04 -28.26 -9.24
N LEU A 278 34.21 -27.26 -8.39
CA LEU A 278 35.48 -26.54 -8.22
C LEU A 278 36.58 -27.45 -7.67
N VAL A 279 36.26 -28.31 -6.70
CA VAL A 279 37.20 -29.28 -6.13
C VAL A 279 37.60 -30.27 -7.21
N LYS A 280 36.64 -30.85 -7.94
CA LYS A 280 36.93 -31.80 -9.04
C LYS A 280 37.78 -31.15 -10.12
N LYS A 281 37.48 -29.93 -10.53
CA LYS A 281 38.25 -29.17 -11.54
C LYS A 281 39.71 -28.95 -11.09
N ARG A 282 39.92 -28.61 -9.80
CA ARG A 282 41.27 -28.46 -9.23
C ARG A 282 42.04 -29.80 -9.22
N HIS A 283 41.38 -30.89 -8.86
CA HIS A 283 41.97 -32.22 -8.83
C HIS A 283 42.35 -32.68 -10.25
N THR A 284 41.45 -32.52 -11.22
CA THR A 284 41.72 -32.86 -12.64
C THR A 284 42.90 -32.07 -13.20
N LYS A 285 43.00 -30.76 -12.91
CA LYS A 285 44.14 -29.94 -13.32
C LYS A 285 45.48 -30.43 -12.74
N LYS A 286 45.48 -30.87 -11.47
CA LYS A 286 46.69 -31.43 -10.84
C LYS A 286 47.09 -32.74 -11.47
N THR A 287 46.12 -33.60 -11.76
CA THR A 287 46.37 -34.91 -12.41
C THR A 287 46.90 -34.74 -13.84
N LEU A 288 46.31 -33.83 -14.64
CA LEU A 288 46.78 -33.51 -15.98
C LEU A 288 48.21 -32.97 -15.97
N LYS A 289 48.54 -32.03 -15.07
CA LYS A 289 49.93 -31.54 -14.95
C LYS A 289 50.93 -32.64 -14.63
N ARG A 290 50.59 -33.58 -13.73
CA ARG A 290 51.44 -34.70 -13.40
C ARG A 290 51.66 -35.62 -14.60
N TRP A 291 50.63 -35.91 -15.38
CA TRP A 291 50.78 -36.71 -16.60
C TRP A 291 51.62 -36.01 -17.68
N GLU A 292 51.45 -34.69 -17.86
CA GLU A 292 52.32 -33.89 -18.75
C GLU A 292 53.82 -33.92 -18.33
N GLU A 293 54.08 -33.90 -17.01
CA GLU A 293 55.40 -33.98 -16.45
C GLU A 293 56.01 -35.40 -16.64
N GLU A 294 55.21 -36.46 -16.42
CA GLU A 294 55.61 -37.88 -16.64
C GLU A 294 55.86 -38.12 -18.13
N GLU A 295 55.03 -37.59 -19.05
CA GLU A 295 55.26 -37.75 -20.49
C GLU A 295 56.48 -37.02 -20.98
N LYS A 296 56.79 -35.82 -20.51
CA LYS A 296 58.03 -35.11 -20.80
C LYS A 296 59.26 -35.87 -20.30
N GLY A 297 59.24 -36.43 -19.09
CA GLY A 297 60.30 -37.22 -18.56
C GLY A 297 60.57 -38.45 -19.41
N GLN A 298 59.58 -39.17 -19.93
CA GLN A 298 59.70 -40.30 -20.82
C GLN A 298 60.24 -39.92 -22.22
N LEU A 299 59.98 -38.73 -22.71
CA LEU A 299 60.54 -38.24 -23.98
C LEU A 299 62.04 -37.91 -23.84
N ASP A 300 62.43 -37.24 -22.76
CA ASP A 300 63.82 -36.90 -22.48
C ASP A 300 64.69 -38.18 -22.31
N GLU A 301 64.17 -39.24 -21.67
CA GLU A 301 64.89 -40.54 -21.56
C GLU A 301 65.05 -41.24 -22.90
N ARG A 302 64.15 -41.08 -23.85
CA ARG A 302 64.22 -41.65 -25.22
C ARG A 302 65.24 -40.93 -26.13
N GLU A 303 65.49 -39.65 -25.91
CA GLU A 303 66.43 -38.83 -26.68
C GLU A 303 67.86 -39.00 -26.18
N THR A 304 68.06 -39.55 -24.97
CA THR A 304 69.39 -39.78 -24.36
C THR A 304 69.93 -41.19 -24.59
N HIS A 305 69.24 -42.10 -25.28
CA HIS A 305 69.65 -43.44 -25.70
C HIS A 305 69.62 -43.53 -27.23
#